data_da43ecc3b1d4f17e93d13fb44d6c2d8d
#
_entry.id   da43ecc3b1d4f17e93d13fb44d6c2d8d
#
_cell.length_a   1.000
_cell.length_b   1.000
_cell.length_c   1.000
_cell.angle_alpha   90.00
_cell.angle_beta   90.00
_cell.angle_gamma   90.00
#
_symmetry.space_group_name_H-M   'P 1'
#
loop_
_entity.id
_entity.type
_entity.pdbx_description
1 polymer ?
#
loop_
_entity_poly.entity_id
_entity_poly.type
_entity_poly.pdbx_seq_one_letter_code
_entity_poly.pdbx_strand_id
1 'polypeptide(L)'
;IFLLTLGSCQSLEQISIDYLQPADLSFPPQLWKVAIVNNTSNIPDNKLITTTEKIKEGTPLVSRATAYANGDPKIATESLAEEIAHQNYFEEVVICDSALRANDKLARESTLSQEEVRQLASSLGVDFIIALENLQLKATKSVRFLNEFNCFQGAVDVKVYPTVKVYLPERSRPMTTLHPNDSIFWEEFGGTAVEAATRMIRDKQMLEEAAVFAGTVPVKYLVPMWKKGTRYLLSLI
;
A
#
# COMPACT_ATOMS: atom_id res chain seq x y z
N ILE A 1 -61.24 -28.20 -0.85
CA ILE A 1 -59.93 -28.40 -0.15
C ILE A 1 -59.07 -27.20 -0.45
N PHE A 2 -58.97 -26.26 0.55
CA PHE A 2 -58.14 -25.07 0.45
C PHE A 2 -56.76 -25.46 1.02
N LEU A 3 -55.72 -25.51 0.18
CA LEU A 3 -54.33 -25.70 0.59
C LEU A 3 -53.78 -24.33 1.02
N LEU A 4 -53.68 -24.09 2.30
CA LEU A 4 -52.95 -22.96 2.89
C LEU A 4 -51.47 -23.28 2.78
N THR A 5 -50.77 -22.68 1.80
CA THR A 5 -49.32 -22.64 1.77
C THR A 5 -48.84 -21.63 2.83
N LEU A 6 -48.35 -22.12 3.95
CA LEU A 6 -47.63 -21.33 4.94
C LEU A 6 -46.26 -20.95 4.32
N GLY A 7 -46.18 -19.76 3.77
CA GLY A 7 -44.91 -19.16 3.37
C GLY A 7 -44.11 -18.81 4.65
N SER A 8 -43.13 -19.62 4.98
CA SER A 8 -42.16 -19.28 6.02
C SER A 8 -41.39 -18.04 5.55
N CYS A 9 -41.64 -16.88 6.15
CA CYS A 9 -40.82 -15.71 6.02
C CYS A 9 -39.51 -15.95 6.81
N GLN A 10 -38.44 -16.30 6.10
CA GLN A 10 -37.10 -16.26 6.68
C GLN A 10 -36.64 -14.80 6.65
N SER A 11 -36.37 -14.21 7.82
CA SER A 11 -35.71 -12.91 7.92
C SER A 11 -34.20 -13.11 8.04
N LEU A 12 -33.46 -12.41 7.21
CA LEU A 12 -32.00 -12.30 7.27
C LEU A 12 -31.65 -11.06 8.10
N GLU A 13 -31.06 -11.27 9.26
CA GLU A 13 -30.55 -10.19 10.08
C GLU A 13 -29.04 -10.05 9.85
N GLN A 14 -28.60 -8.82 9.54
CA GLN A 14 -27.21 -8.49 9.30
C GLN A 14 -26.60 -7.92 10.58
N ILE A 15 -25.55 -8.57 11.09
CA ILE A 15 -24.81 -8.12 12.27
C ILE A 15 -23.41 -7.71 11.85
N SER A 16 -23.01 -6.50 12.25
CA SER A 16 -21.62 -6.02 12.14
C SER A 16 -20.83 -6.49 13.37
N ILE A 17 -19.67 -7.11 13.12
CA ILE A 17 -18.78 -7.61 14.17
C ILE A 17 -17.41 -6.97 13.95
N ASP A 18 -16.89 -6.31 15.00
CA ASP A 18 -15.51 -5.86 15.01
C ASP A 18 -14.61 -7.00 15.51
N TYR A 19 -13.55 -7.30 14.79
CA TYR A 19 -12.57 -8.31 15.18
C TYR A 19 -11.15 -7.82 14.93
N LEU A 20 -10.23 -8.24 15.79
CA LEU A 20 -8.82 -7.94 15.65
C LEU A 20 -8.16 -9.00 14.74
N GLN A 21 -7.70 -8.56 13.57
CA GLN A 21 -6.89 -9.39 12.68
C GLN A 21 -5.45 -9.38 13.18
N PRO A 22 -4.84 -10.54 13.51
CA PRO A 22 -3.45 -10.58 13.94
C PRO A 22 -2.51 -10.17 12.80
N ALA A 23 -1.36 -9.58 13.16
CA ALA A 23 -0.26 -9.34 12.24
C ALA A 23 0.54 -10.62 11.97
N ASP A 24 1.36 -10.61 10.91
CA ASP A 24 2.31 -11.70 10.64
C ASP A 24 3.48 -11.68 11.63
N LEU A 25 3.82 -10.48 12.15
CA LEU A 25 4.86 -10.30 13.15
C LEU A 25 4.26 -10.17 14.55
N SER A 26 5.01 -10.68 15.52
CA SER A 26 4.71 -10.48 16.95
C SER A 26 5.92 -9.83 17.61
N PHE A 27 5.70 -8.69 18.24
CA PHE A 27 6.73 -7.99 18.99
C PHE A 27 6.67 -8.38 20.46
N PRO A 28 7.84 -8.61 21.11
CA PRO A 28 7.88 -8.82 22.54
C PRO A 28 7.33 -7.60 23.30
N PRO A 29 6.71 -7.81 24.48
CA PRO A 29 6.12 -6.70 25.25
C PRO A 29 7.11 -5.61 25.70
N GLN A 30 8.40 -5.83 25.55
CA GLN A 30 9.45 -4.86 25.90
C GLN A 30 9.71 -3.85 24.77
N LEU A 31 9.16 -4.08 23.58
CA LEU A 31 9.34 -3.19 22.43
C LEU A 31 8.12 -2.26 22.29
N TRP A 32 8.11 -1.19 23.10
CA TRP A 32 6.99 -0.25 23.18
C TRP A 32 7.11 0.96 22.26
N LYS A 33 8.36 1.38 21.98
CA LYS A 33 8.69 2.60 21.25
C LYS A 33 9.35 2.26 19.93
N VAL A 34 8.78 2.74 18.84
CA VAL A 34 9.26 2.48 17.48
C VAL A 34 9.57 3.77 16.74
N ALA A 35 10.67 3.79 16.00
CA ALA A 35 10.90 4.82 14.98
C ALA A 35 10.59 4.29 13.59
N ILE A 36 9.88 5.08 12.82
CA ILE A 36 9.63 4.85 11.39
C ILE A 36 10.57 5.78 10.62
N VAL A 37 11.46 5.21 9.82
CA VAL A 37 12.52 5.99 9.17
C VAL A 37 12.56 5.80 7.67
N ASN A 38 12.93 6.86 6.95
CA ASN A 38 13.19 6.84 5.52
C ASN A 38 14.66 6.50 5.26
N ASN A 39 14.94 5.24 4.91
CA ASN A 39 16.28 4.77 4.55
C ASN A 39 16.44 4.51 3.05
N THR A 40 15.58 5.08 2.22
CA THR A 40 15.63 4.91 0.78
C THR A 40 16.88 5.57 0.17
N SER A 41 17.40 4.96 -0.89
CA SER A 41 18.53 5.54 -1.63
C SER A 41 18.11 6.80 -2.38
N ASN A 42 18.99 7.79 -2.39
CA ASN A 42 18.85 8.99 -3.20
C ASN A 42 19.10 8.73 -4.71
N ILE A 43 19.71 7.58 -5.00
CA ILE A 43 20.02 7.15 -6.38
C ILE A 43 18.97 6.12 -6.77
N PRO A 44 18.03 6.46 -7.66
CA PRO A 44 16.97 5.54 -8.04
C PRO A 44 17.52 4.30 -8.74
N ASP A 45 17.13 3.13 -8.28
CA ASP A 45 17.43 1.84 -8.91
C ASP A 45 16.73 1.68 -10.26
N ASN A 46 15.62 2.39 -10.45
CA ASN A 46 14.78 2.30 -11.62
C ASN A 46 15.04 3.45 -12.59
N LYS A 47 15.51 3.09 -13.78
CA LYS A 47 15.36 3.96 -14.93
C LYS A 47 13.89 3.95 -15.33
N LEU A 48 13.32 5.13 -15.61
CA LEU A 48 11.96 5.24 -16.13
C LEU A 48 11.87 4.43 -17.42
N ILE A 49 11.29 3.25 -17.36
CA ILE A 49 11.06 2.38 -18.51
C ILE A 49 9.59 2.49 -18.86
N THR A 50 9.30 3.11 -20.00
CA THR A 50 7.95 3.16 -20.54
C THR A 50 7.83 2.18 -21.68
N THR A 51 6.90 1.25 -21.60
CA THR A 51 6.54 0.32 -22.68
C THR A 51 5.15 0.64 -23.18
N THR A 52 5.00 0.80 -24.50
CA THR A 52 3.68 0.94 -25.13
C THR A 52 3.41 -0.31 -25.96
N GLU A 53 2.34 -1.02 -25.62
CA GLU A 53 1.93 -2.19 -26.37
C GLU A 53 1.11 -1.76 -27.61
N LYS A 54 1.48 -2.27 -28.79
CA LYS A 54 0.64 -2.15 -29.98
C LYS A 54 -0.56 -3.08 -29.82
N ILE A 55 -1.74 -2.51 -30.05
CA ILE A 55 -3.01 -3.19 -29.90
C ILE A 55 -3.29 -4.02 -31.15
N LYS A 56 -3.77 -5.25 -30.96
CA LYS A 56 -4.23 -6.09 -32.06
C LYS A 56 -5.64 -5.64 -32.50
N GLU A 57 -5.85 -5.54 -33.81
CA GLU A 57 -7.19 -5.34 -34.37
C GLU A 57 -8.18 -6.37 -33.82
N GLY A 58 -9.41 -5.93 -33.54
CA GLY A 58 -10.48 -6.79 -33.00
C GLY A 58 -10.53 -6.91 -31.46
N THR A 59 -9.66 -6.20 -30.73
CA THR A 59 -9.77 -6.10 -29.26
C THR A 59 -10.45 -4.80 -28.84
N PRO A 60 -11.23 -4.78 -27.73
CA PRO A 60 -11.81 -3.55 -27.20
C PRO A 60 -10.75 -2.57 -26.65
N LEU A 61 -9.51 -3.00 -26.48
CA LEU A 61 -8.43 -2.19 -25.97
C LEU A 61 -7.97 -1.19 -27.03
N VAL A 62 -8.02 0.11 -26.73
CA VAL A 62 -7.61 1.21 -27.61
C VAL A 62 -6.13 1.57 -27.41
N SER A 63 -5.70 1.65 -26.13
CA SER A 63 -4.31 1.96 -25.78
C SER A 63 -3.94 1.34 -24.44
N ARG A 64 -2.64 1.02 -24.30
CA ARG A 64 -2.05 0.59 -23.04
C ARG A 64 -0.61 1.05 -22.96
N ALA A 65 -0.26 1.69 -21.85
CA ALA A 65 1.10 2.10 -21.55
C ALA A 65 1.46 1.69 -20.12
N THR A 66 2.66 1.16 -19.95
CA THR A 66 3.19 0.79 -18.63
C THR A 66 4.46 1.58 -18.36
N ALA A 67 4.56 2.19 -17.20
CA ALA A 67 5.72 2.93 -16.73
C ALA A 67 6.15 2.44 -15.36
N TYR A 68 7.45 2.40 -15.13
CA TYR A 68 8.04 2.13 -13.82
C TYR A 68 8.62 3.44 -13.29
N ALA A 69 8.37 3.71 -12.02
CA ALA A 69 8.85 4.91 -11.34
C ALA A 69 9.20 4.59 -9.89
N ASN A 70 9.99 5.45 -9.26
CA ASN A 70 10.12 5.45 -7.82
C ASN A 70 8.97 6.27 -7.22
N GLY A 71 8.38 5.78 -6.13
CA GLY A 71 7.44 6.55 -5.33
C GLY A 71 8.15 7.60 -4.49
N ASP A 72 7.40 8.55 -3.96
CA ASP A 72 7.92 9.51 -2.98
C ASP A 72 8.09 8.81 -1.62
N PRO A 73 9.34 8.59 -1.17
CA PRO A 73 9.59 7.84 0.05
C PRO A 73 9.25 8.63 1.31
N LYS A 74 9.26 9.97 1.25
CA LYS A 74 8.86 10.82 2.35
C LYS A 74 7.37 10.62 2.65
N ILE A 75 6.53 10.79 1.65
CA ILE A 75 5.07 10.58 1.74
C ILE A 75 4.75 9.16 2.23
N ALA A 76 5.44 8.15 1.69
CA ALA A 76 5.21 6.76 2.09
C ALA A 76 5.65 6.48 3.54
N THR A 77 6.74 7.09 4.01
CA THR A 77 7.21 6.97 5.40
C THR A 77 6.24 7.63 6.38
N GLU A 78 5.76 8.83 6.05
CA GLU A 78 4.74 9.54 6.83
C GLU A 78 3.47 8.69 6.93
N SER A 79 2.95 8.21 5.80
CA SER A 79 1.76 7.36 5.76
C SER A 79 1.92 6.05 6.54
N LEU A 80 3.09 5.39 6.45
CA LEU A 80 3.40 4.19 7.23
C LEU A 80 3.36 4.46 8.74
N ALA A 81 3.95 5.57 9.16
CA ALA A 81 4.00 5.95 10.56
C ALA A 81 2.61 6.34 11.10
N GLU A 82 1.85 7.12 10.34
CA GLU A 82 0.48 7.53 10.68
C GLU A 82 -0.44 6.32 10.84
N GLU A 83 -0.39 5.38 9.89
CA GLU A 83 -1.23 4.20 9.93
C GLU A 83 -0.85 3.26 11.09
N ILE A 84 0.46 3.06 11.39
CA ILE A 84 0.91 2.31 12.56
C ILE A 84 0.44 2.99 13.86
N ALA A 85 0.58 4.31 13.97
CA ALA A 85 0.14 5.06 15.13
C ALA A 85 -1.38 4.97 15.33
N HIS A 86 -2.15 5.02 14.23
CA HIS A 86 -3.61 4.87 14.26
C HIS A 86 -4.07 3.53 14.85
N GLN A 87 -3.30 2.46 14.68
CA GLN A 87 -3.62 1.15 15.25
C GLN A 87 -3.42 1.08 16.79
N ASN A 88 -2.77 2.07 17.42
CA ASN A 88 -2.50 2.15 18.85
C ASN A 88 -1.86 0.86 19.44
N TYR A 89 -1.00 0.22 18.66
CA TYR A 89 -0.33 -1.01 19.08
C TYR A 89 0.95 -0.73 19.89
N PHE A 90 1.71 0.31 19.49
CA PHE A 90 2.89 0.77 20.22
C PHE A 90 2.54 1.97 21.10
N GLU A 91 3.27 2.14 22.20
CA GLU A 91 3.10 3.28 23.13
C GLU A 91 3.55 4.59 22.48
N GLU A 92 4.63 4.53 21.69
CA GLU A 92 5.18 5.71 21.02
C GLU A 92 5.65 5.35 19.61
N VAL A 93 5.24 6.17 18.65
CA VAL A 93 5.68 6.09 17.25
C VAL A 93 6.36 7.40 16.88
N VAL A 94 7.67 7.34 16.65
CA VAL A 94 8.49 8.49 16.24
C VAL A 94 8.69 8.44 14.73
N ILE A 95 8.48 9.56 14.04
CA ILE A 95 8.66 9.66 12.60
C ILE A 95 10.00 10.35 12.29
N CYS A 96 10.79 9.76 11.42
CA CYS A 96 11.95 10.36 10.79
C CYS A 96 11.81 10.24 9.26
N ASP A 97 11.06 11.16 8.67
CA ASP A 97 10.75 11.19 7.23
C ASP A 97 11.90 11.73 6.38
N SER A 98 12.86 12.40 7.02
CA SER A 98 14.07 12.90 6.37
C SER A 98 14.92 11.73 5.85
N ALA A 99 15.32 11.81 4.57
CA ALA A 99 16.09 10.76 3.93
C ALA A 99 17.45 10.56 4.61
N LEU A 100 17.66 9.45 5.30
CA LEU A 100 18.94 9.10 5.94
C LEU A 100 20.08 9.00 4.91
N ARG A 101 19.75 8.71 3.65
CA ARG A 101 20.69 8.53 2.54
C ARG A 101 20.79 9.74 1.61
N ALA A 102 20.28 10.92 2.02
CA ALA A 102 20.26 12.12 1.19
C ALA A 102 21.63 12.54 0.63
N ASN A 103 22.71 12.26 1.39
CA ASN A 103 24.06 12.63 1.04
C ASN A 103 24.89 11.50 0.42
N ASP A 104 24.32 10.33 0.21
CA ASP A 104 25.01 9.20 -0.41
C ASP A 104 25.29 9.51 -1.89
N LYS A 105 26.57 9.44 -2.28
CA LYS A 105 27.03 9.69 -3.65
C LYS A 105 27.12 8.42 -4.49
N LEU A 106 27.09 7.27 -3.86
CA LEU A 106 27.19 5.95 -4.51
C LEU A 106 25.97 5.14 -4.12
N ALA A 107 25.43 4.40 -5.09
CA ALA A 107 24.43 3.39 -4.83
C ALA A 107 25.03 2.33 -3.89
N ARG A 108 24.35 2.05 -2.78
CA ARG A 108 24.68 0.96 -1.87
C ARG A 108 23.41 0.23 -1.48
N GLU A 109 23.57 -0.94 -0.90
CA GLU A 109 22.41 -1.66 -0.36
C GLU A 109 21.67 -0.79 0.66
N SER A 110 20.37 -0.70 0.49
CA SER A 110 19.48 -0.04 1.45
C SER A 110 19.36 -0.91 2.69
N THR A 111 20.35 -0.84 3.57
CA THR A 111 20.38 -1.60 4.82
C THR A 111 21.15 -0.77 5.85
N LEU A 112 20.55 -0.59 7.03
CA LEU A 112 21.23 0.03 8.16
C LEU A 112 22.22 -0.96 8.77
N SER A 113 23.43 -0.50 9.04
CA SER A 113 24.40 -1.24 9.86
C SER A 113 23.95 -1.27 11.33
N GLN A 114 24.46 -2.20 12.10
CA GLN A 114 24.13 -2.30 13.54
C GLN A 114 24.48 -1.00 14.29
N GLU A 115 25.58 -0.37 13.92
CA GLU A 115 26.01 0.88 14.55
C GLU A 115 25.04 2.03 14.22
N GLU A 116 24.61 2.16 12.97
CA GLU A 116 23.58 3.13 12.56
C GLU A 116 22.27 2.90 13.31
N VAL A 117 21.83 1.63 13.46
CA VAL A 117 20.63 1.29 14.21
C VAL A 117 20.74 1.69 15.68
N ARG A 118 21.87 1.42 16.34
CA ARG A 118 22.11 1.80 17.74
C ARG A 118 22.10 3.32 17.92
N GLN A 119 22.78 4.03 17.06
CA GLN A 119 22.85 5.50 17.10
C GLN A 119 21.47 6.13 16.89
N LEU A 120 20.72 5.66 15.90
CA LEU A 120 19.37 6.13 15.64
C LEU A 120 18.43 5.82 16.80
N ALA A 121 18.41 4.57 17.28
CA ALA A 121 17.54 4.17 18.38
C ALA A 121 17.85 4.98 19.66
N SER A 122 19.14 5.17 19.97
CA SER A 122 19.57 5.99 21.12
C SER A 122 19.21 7.47 20.96
N SER A 123 19.40 8.04 19.77
CA SER A 123 19.12 9.46 19.52
C SER A 123 17.63 9.78 19.51
N LEU A 124 16.79 8.83 19.06
CA LEU A 124 15.34 8.98 19.00
C LEU A 124 14.64 8.47 20.27
N GLY A 125 15.38 7.80 21.18
CA GLY A 125 14.83 7.25 22.41
C GLY A 125 13.84 6.10 22.20
N VAL A 126 14.08 5.27 21.17
CA VAL A 126 13.20 4.16 20.78
C VAL A 126 13.85 2.80 20.97
N ASP A 127 13.03 1.76 21.08
CA ASP A 127 13.49 0.39 21.31
C ASP A 127 13.94 -0.30 20.01
N PHE A 128 13.32 0.05 18.89
CA PHE A 128 13.60 -0.54 17.58
C PHE A 128 13.19 0.38 16.42
N ILE A 129 13.57 -0.01 15.22
CA ILE A 129 13.37 0.79 14.00
C ILE A 129 12.64 -0.03 12.95
N ILE A 130 11.67 0.59 12.30
CA ILE A 130 11.05 0.12 11.06
C ILE A 130 11.50 1.09 9.97
N ALA A 131 12.23 0.60 8.97
CA ALA A 131 12.77 1.43 7.90
C ALA A 131 12.10 1.13 6.56
N LEU A 132 11.63 2.18 5.87
CA LEU A 132 11.31 2.10 4.45
C LEU A 132 12.63 2.15 3.67
N GLU A 133 12.96 1.05 2.98
CA GLU A 133 14.25 0.89 2.29
C GLU A 133 14.15 1.18 0.79
N ASN A 134 13.00 0.89 0.19
CA ASN A 134 12.75 1.12 -1.23
C ASN A 134 11.25 1.26 -1.49
N LEU A 135 10.90 2.00 -2.53
CA LEU A 135 9.52 2.13 -3.02
C LEU A 135 9.49 2.19 -4.54
N GLN A 136 9.12 1.09 -5.15
CA GLN A 136 8.92 0.99 -6.59
C GLN A 136 7.45 1.02 -6.94
N LEU A 137 7.12 1.68 -8.04
CA LEU A 137 5.77 1.78 -8.59
C LEU A 137 5.76 1.25 -10.02
N LYS A 138 4.70 0.54 -10.37
CA LYS A 138 4.40 0.14 -11.74
C LYS A 138 3.03 0.67 -12.11
N ALA A 139 2.99 1.74 -12.90
CA ALA A 139 1.75 2.35 -13.38
C ALA A 139 1.37 1.79 -14.75
N THR A 140 0.13 1.33 -14.91
CA THR A 140 -0.43 0.91 -16.20
C THR A 140 -1.65 1.77 -16.50
N LYS A 141 -1.57 2.53 -17.59
CA LYS A 141 -2.69 3.32 -18.14
C LYS A 141 -3.27 2.60 -19.33
N SER A 142 -4.58 2.50 -19.40
CA SER A 142 -5.27 1.87 -20.53
C SER A 142 -6.55 2.61 -20.88
N VAL A 143 -6.93 2.55 -22.14
CA VAL A 143 -8.25 2.97 -22.63
C VAL A 143 -8.86 1.81 -23.38
N ARG A 144 -10.11 1.45 -23.05
CA ARG A 144 -10.85 0.39 -23.70
C ARG A 144 -12.28 0.82 -24.00
N PHE A 145 -12.86 0.23 -25.03
CA PHE A 145 -14.27 0.39 -25.34
C PHE A 145 -15.09 -0.67 -24.59
N LEU A 146 -16.14 -0.26 -23.94
CA LEU A 146 -17.09 -1.12 -23.22
C LEU A 146 -18.35 -1.27 -24.07
N ASN A 147 -18.49 -2.40 -24.77
CA ASN A 147 -19.61 -2.66 -25.68
C ASN A 147 -20.98 -2.59 -24.97
N GLU A 148 -21.05 -3.11 -23.74
CA GLU A 148 -22.30 -3.17 -22.96
C GLU A 148 -22.83 -1.77 -22.59
N PHE A 149 -21.92 -0.82 -22.37
CA PHE A 149 -22.25 0.54 -21.97
C PHE A 149 -22.12 1.57 -23.10
N ASN A 150 -21.67 1.13 -24.27
CA ASN A 150 -21.41 1.98 -25.43
C ASN A 150 -20.57 3.22 -25.09
N CYS A 151 -19.53 3.05 -24.27
CA CYS A 151 -18.64 4.13 -23.82
C CYS A 151 -17.18 3.65 -23.74
N PHE A 152 -16.25 4.60 -23.59
CA PHE A 152 -14.85 4.32 -23.36
C PHE A 152 -14.54 4.43 -21.86
N GLN A 153 -13.74 3.50 -21.36
CA GLN A 153 -13.19 3.51 -20.01
C GLN A 153 -11.70 3.83 -20.11
N GLY A 154 -11.27 4.90 -19.45
CA GLY A 154 -9.88 5.16 -19.11
C GLY A 154 -9.59 4.59 -17.74
N ALA A 155 -8.53 3.81 -17.60
CA ALA A 155 -8.17 3.17 -16.35
C ALA A 155 -6.69 3.35 -16.04
N VAL A 156 -6.38 3.61 -14.78
CA VAL A 156 -5.02 3.67 -14.23
C VAL A 156 -4.92 2.67 -13.10
N ASP A 157 -4.03 1.70 -13.24
CA ASP A 157 -3.66 0.73 -12.21
C ASP A 157 -2.23 1.00 -11.77
N VAL A 158 -2.01 1.25 -10.48
CA VAL A 158 -0.66 1.42 -9.93
C VAL A 158 -0.40 0.34 -8.90
N LYS A 159 0.52 -0.55 -9.24
CA LYS A 159 1.03 -1.53 -8.32
C LYS A 159 2.22 -0.97 -7.56
N VAL A 160 2.17 -1.07 -6.24
CA VAL A 160 3.20 -0.56 -5.34
C VAL A 160 4.01 -1.71 -4.75
N TYR A 161 5.33 -1.50 -4.59
CA TYR A 161 6.29 -2.48 -4.08
C TYR A 161 7.17 -1.82 -3.02
N PRO A 162 6.65 -1.54 -1.82
CA PRO A 162 7.48 -1.06 -0.73
C PRO A 162 8.38 -2.20 -0.21
N THR A 163 9.61 -1.86 0.16
CA THR A 163 10.50 -2.75 0.92
C THR A 163 10.68 -2.16 2.29
N VAL A 164 10.31 -2.91 3.33
CA VAL A 164 10.39 -2.49 4.73
C VAL A 164 11.22 -3.48 5.51
N LYS A 165 12.15 -2.97 6.34
CA LYS A 165 12.96 -3.77 7.25
C LYS A 165 12.73 -3.36 8.69
N VAL A 166 12.76 -4.35 9.57
CA VAL A 166 12.66 -4.15 11.02
C VAL A 166 14.03 -4.42 11.65
N TYR A 167 14.54 -3.47 12.41
CA TYR A 167 15.85 -3.51 13.03
C TYR A 167 15.76 -3.44 14.55
N LEU A 168 16.56 -4.27 15.20
CA LEU A 168 16.78 -4.24 16.65
C LEU A 168 18.23 -3.80 16.91
N PRO A 169 18.48 -2.88 17.85
CA PRO A 169 19.84 -2.40 18.17
C PRO A 169 20.84 -3.51 18.54
N GLU A 170 20.32 -4.60 19.14
CA GLU A 170 21.12 -5.73 19.58
C GLU A 170 21.48 -6.71 18.45
N ARG A 171 20.92 -6.54 17.25
CA ARG A 171 21.13 -7.46 16.12
C ARG A 171 21.96 -6.82 15.03
N SER A 172 22.88 -7.59 14.46
CA SER A 172 23.70 -7.18 13.32
C SER A 172 22.97 -7.27 11.98
N ARG A 173 21.82 -7.92 11.95
CA ARG A 173 20.98 -8.08 10.76
C ARG A 173 19.54 -7.68 11.07
N PRO A 174 18.77 -7.25 10.07
CA PRO A 174 17.34 -7.00 10.24
C PRO A 174 16.66 -8.20 10.90
N MET A 175 15.71 -7.94 11.78
CA MET A 175 14.85 -8.98 12.35
C MET A 175 14.02 -9.63 11.26
N THR A 176 13.49 -8.80 10.35
CA THR A 176 12.76 -9.25 9.17
C THR A 176 12.85 -8.24 8.05
N THR A 177 12.58 -8.72 6.83
CA THR A 177 12.42 -7.91 5.63
C THR A 177 11.09 -8.25 4.99
N LEU A 178 10.28 -7.25 4.72
CA LEU A 178 8.97 -7.37 4.08
C LEU A 178 9.04 -6.80 2.67
N HIS A 179 8.48 -7.52 1.71
CA HIS A 179 8.30 -7.10 0.32
C HIS A 179 6.83 -7.20 -0.08
N PRO A 180 5.93 -6.52 0.62
CA PRO A 180 4.53 -6.57 0.26
C PRO A 180 4.28 -5.88 -1.07
N ASN A 181 3.17 -6.24 -1.70
CA ASN A 181 2.69 -5.52 -2.87
C ASN A 181 1.18 -5.48 -2.86
N ASP A 182 0.63 -4.42 -3.44
CA ASP A 182 -0.80 -4.22 -3.61
C ASP A 182 -1.01 -3.22 -4.75
N SER A 183 -2.27 -3.00 -5.16
CA SER A 183 -2.62 -2.12 -6.26
C SER A 183 -3.69 -1.13 -5.85
N ILE A 184 -3.53 0.13 -6.31
CA ILE A 184 -4.56 1.16 -6.26
C ILE A 184 -5.02 1.46 -7.68
N PHE A 185 -6.31 1.71 -7.84
CA PHE A 185 -6.95 1.78 -9.15
C PHE A 185 -7.88 3.00 -9.26
N TRP A 186 -7.82 3.67 -10.41
CA TRP A 186 -8.73 4.75 -10.78
C TRP A 186 -9.32 4.48 -12.14
N GLU A 187 -10.57 4.85 -12.34
CA GLU A 187 -11.26 4.72 -13.62
C GLU A 187 -12.12 5.95 -13.93
N GLU A 188 -12.22 6.26 -15.21
CA GLU A 188 -13.03 7.34 -15.73
C GLU A 188 -13.71 6.92 -17.03
N PHE A 189 -14.84 7.52 -17.33
CA PHE A 189 -15.64 7.16 -18.49
C PHE A 189 -15.84 8.37 -19.41
N GLY A 190 -15.93 8.11 -20.71
CA GLY A 190 -16.18 9.13 -21.73
C GLY A 190 -16.89 8.58 -22.97
N GLY A 191 -17.51 9.47 -23.72
CA GLY A 191 -18.15 9.12 -25.01
C GLY A 191 -17.12 8.83 -26.11
N THR A 192 -15.89 9.30 -25.95
CA THR A 192 -14.76 9.06 -26.85
C THR A 192 -13.53 8.57 -26.08
N ALA A 193 -12.62 7.89 -26.78
CA ALA A 193 -11.34 7.45 -26.20
C ALA A 193 -10.49 8.62 -25.66
N VAL A 194 -10.50 9.75 -26.36
CA VAL A 194 -9.79 10.95 -25.97
C VAL A 194 -10.38 11.55 -24.72
N GLU A 195 -11.70 11.61 -24.61
CA GLU A 195 -12.39 12.11 -23.42
C GLU A 195 -12.09 11.23 -22.19
N ALA A 196 -12.21 9.93 -22.30
CA ALA A 196 -11.87 9.01 -21.24
C ALA A 196 -10.39 9.14 -20.82
N ALA A 197 -9.46 9.26 -21.77
CA ALA A 197 -8.04 9.46 -21.50
C ALA A 197 -7.75 10.78 -20.78
N THR A 198 -8.43 11.85 -21.16
CA THR A 198 -8.20 13.20 -20.59
C THR A 198 -8.72 13.34 -19.16
N ARG A 199 -9.76 12.57 -18.82
CA ARG A 199 -10.35 12.56 -17.46
C ARG A 199 -9.54 11.75 -16.44
N MET A 200 -8.64 10.84 -16.90
CA MET A 200 -7.83 10.05 -15.98
C MET A 200 -7.07 10.92 -14.98
N ILE A 201 -6.81 10.36 -13.81
CA ILE A 201 -5.99 10.98 -12.77
C ILE A 201 -4.66 11.50 -13.33
N ARG A 202 -4.24 12.69 -12.90
CA ARG A 202 -2.99 13.32 -13.33
C ARG A 202 -1.79 12.59 -12.73
N ASP A 203 -0.67 12.54 -13.46
CA ASP A 203 0.53 11.80 -13.06
C ASP A 203 1.04 12.20 -11.69
N LYS A 204 1.10 13.48 -11.37
CA LYS A 204 1.54 13.97 -10.06
C LYS A 204 0.65 13.45 -8.94
N GLN A 205 -0.65 13.61 -9.07
CA GLN A 205 -1.63 13.15 -8.08
C GLN A 205 -1.61 11.62 -7.93
N MET A 206 -1.51 10.90 -9.05
CA MET A 206 -1.38 9.44 -9.06
C MET A 206 -0.15 8.97 -8.26
N LEU A 207 1.01 9.62 -8.45
CA LEU A 207 2.25 9.27 -7.74
C LEU A 207 2.15 9.58 -6.25
N GLU A 208 1.55 10.72 -5.87
CA GLU A 208 1.32 11.10 -4.47
C GLU A 208 0.36 10.12 -3.77
N GLU A 209 -0.80 9.83 -4.36
CA GLU A 209 -1.77 8.89 -3.80
C GLU A 209 -1.21 7.45 -3.74
N ALA A 210 -0.44 7.04 -4.75
CA ALA A 210 0.22 5.74 -4.74
C ALA A 210 1.30 5.65 -3.65
N ALA A 211 2.02 6.74 -3.35
CA ALA A 211 2.99 6.78 -2.26
C ALA A 211 2.30 6.68 -0.89
N VAL A 212 1.19 7.41 -0.68
CA VAL A 212 0.35 7.27 0.53
C VAL A 212 -0.11 5.82 0.67
N PHE A 213 -0.70 5.25 -0.37
CA PHE A 213 -1.17 3.87 -0.35
C PHE A 213 -0.04 2.88 -0.05
N ALA A 214 1.14 3.07 -0.64
CA ALA A 214 2.30 2.21 -0.41
C ALA A 214 2.75 2.18 1.06
N GLY A 215 2.59 3.29 1.80
CA GLY A 215 2.86 3.36 3.23
C GLY A 215 1.90 2.49 4.05
N THR A 216 0.63 2.36 3.65
CA THR A 216 -0.37 1.56 4.36
C THR A 216 -0.21 0.06 4.15
N VAL A 217 0.30 -0.37 2.98
CA VAL A 217 0.37 -1.79 2.59
C VAL A 217 1.17 -2.67 3.56
N PRO A 218 2.33 -2.25 4.12
CA PRO A 218 3.09 -3.05 5.08
C PRO A 218 2.42 -3.23 6.44
N VAL A 219 1.51 -2.34 6.84
CA VAL A 219 0.99 -2.24 8.21
C VAL A 219 0.34 -3.53 8.69
N LYS A 220 -0.46 -4.19 7.83
CA LYS A 220 -1.14 -5.47 8.15
C LYS A 220 -0.17 -6.61 8.52
N TYR A 221 1.09 -6.51 8.11
CA TYR A 221 2.13 -7.49 8.44
C TYR A 221 2.86 -7.13 9.73
N LEU A 222 2.87 -5.84 10.09
CA LEU A 222 3.62 -5.28 11.22
C LEU A 222 2.80 -5.23 12.51
N VAL A 223 1.54 -4.82 12.44
CA VAL A 223 0.70 -4.62 13.62
C VAL A 223 -0.69 -5.22 13.43
N PRO A 224 -1.32 -5.71 14.51
CA PRO A 224 -2.71 -6.17 14.45
C PRO A 224 -3.65 -5.03 14.05
N MET A 225 -4.66 -5.35 13.24
CA MET A 225 -5.60 -4.37 12.70
C MET A 225 -7.05 -4.70 13.07
N TRP A 226 -7.80 -3.71 13.53
CA TRP A 226 -9.23 -3.85 13.70
C TRP A 226 -9.95 -3.89 12.35
N LYS A 227 -10.77 -4.91 12.15
CA LYS A 227 -11.58 -5.10 10.95
C LYS A 227 -13.04 -5.20 11.30
N LYS A 228 -13.89 -4.66 10.42
CA LYS A 228 -15.33 -4.87 10.47
C LYS A 228 -15.72 -6.01 9.55
N GLY A 229 -16.40 -7.00 10.10
CA GLY A 229 -16.97 -8.11 9.35
C GLY A 229 -18.49 -8.11 9.46
N THR A 230 -19.14 -8.55 8.38
CA THR A 230 -20.60 -8.75 8.39
C THR A 230 -20.91 -10.22 8.56
N ARG A 231 -21.85 -10.55 9.43
CA ARG A 231 -22.44 -11.88 9.59
C ARG A 231 -23.92 -11.79 9.36
N TYR A 232 -24.48 -12.83 8.75
CA TYR A 232 -25.89 -12.96 8.52
C TYR A 232 -26.46 -14.04 9.43
N LEU A 233 -27.46 -13.69 10.21
CA LEU A 233 -28.22 -14.63 11.02
C LEU A 233 -29.53 -14.96 10.33
N LEU A 234 -29.84 -16.25 10.26
CA LEU A 234 -31.15 -16.74 9.86
C LEU A 234 -32.03 -16.80 11.13
N SER A 235 -33.02 -15.96 11.19
CA SER A 235 -34.07 -16.06 12.20
C SER A 235 -35.18 -16.95 11.67
N LEU A 236 -35.37 -18.09 12.31
CA LEU A 236 -36.56 -18.93 12.10
C LEU A 236 -37.66 -18.38 13.03
N ILE A 237 -38.69 -17.80 12.41
CA ILE A 237 -39.92 -17.41 13.09
C ILE A 237 -40.89 -18.57 13.03
#